data_4888ae274354f43dd3e397b0326935ad
#
_entry.id   4888ae274354f43dd3e397b0326935ad
#
_cell.length_a   1.000
_cell.length_b   1.000
_cell.length_c   1.000
_cell.angle_alpha   90.00
_cell.angle_beta   90.00
_cell.angle_gamma   90.00
#
_symmetry.space_group_name_H-M   'P 1'
#
loop_
_entity.id
_entity.type
_entity.pdbx_description
1 polymer ?
#
loop_
_entity_poly.entity_id
_entity_poly.type
_entity_poly.pdbx_seq_one_letter_code
_entity_poly.pdbx_strand_id
1 'polypeptide(L)'
;MNKLGGKSNTGEGGEDPIRFKPMENGESKRSAIKQVASGRFGVTMWYLTNSDELQIKIAQGAKPGEGGELPGTKVDDYIAKIRHSTPGVGLISPPPHHDIYSIEDIAQLIHDLKNANRSSRISVKLVSEIGVGTIAAGVVKAKTDHLVIAGHDGGTGASPLTSIKHAGLPWELGIAETHQTLVMNNLRSRVVLQTDGQLKTGRDVAIAAILGAEEFGFSTAPLVTLGCIMMRKCHLNTCPVGIATQDKELRKKFHGSPENVVNYLFMVEK
;
A
#
# COMPACT_ATOMS: atom_id res chain seq x y z
N MET A 1 -15.07 -1.56 -0.56
CA MET A 1 -14.33 -1.73 0.71
C MET A 1 -15.03 -1.01 1.87
N ASN A 2 -15.25 0.30 1.80
CA ASN A 2 -15.91 1.05 2.90
C ASN A 2 -17.23 0.41 3.37
N LYS A 3 -18.06 -0.06 2.43
CA LYS A 3 -19.33 -0.75 2.72
C LYS A 3 -19.15 -2.09 3.46
N LEU A 4 -18.02 -2.75 3.27
CA LEU A 4 -17.68 -4.02 3.92
C LEU A 4 -16.96 -3.84 5.27
N GLY A 5 -16.75 -2.61 5.72
CA GLY A 5 -15.91 -2.34 6.89
C GLY A 5 -14.41 -2.51 6.67
N GLY A 6 -14.01 -2.87 5.44
CA GLY A 6 -12.61 -2.96 5.04
C GLY A 6 -12.07 -1.64 4.50
N LYS A 7 -10.76 -1.55 4.33
CA LYS A 7 -10.07 -0.34 3.89
C LYS A 7 -9.41 -0.53 2.54
N SER A 8 -9.51 0.46 1.64
CA SER A 8 -8.69 0.55 0.44
C SER A 8 -7.59 1.58 0.61
N ASN A 9 -6.44 1.31 0.00
CA ASN A 9 -5.25 2.15 0.04
C ASN A 9 -5.09 2.88 -1.30
N THR A 10 -4.79 4.17 -1.27
CA THR A 10 -4.54 4.96 -2.49
C THR A 10 -3.29 4.53 -3.24
N GLY A 11 -2.34 3.87 -2.57
CA GLY A 11 -0.96 3.81 -3.05
C GLY A 11 -0.31 5.20 -3.03
N GLU A 12 0.83 5.33 -3.67
CA GLU A 12 1.67 6.54 -3.63
C GLU A 12 1.28 7.61 -4.67
N GLY A 13 0.13 7.51 -5.29
CA GLY A 13 -0.29 8.37 -6.39
C GLY A 13 -1.29 9.46 -6.05
N GLY A 14 -1.59 9.71 -4.79
CA GLY A 14 -2.68 10.60 -4.42
C GLY A 14 -4.06 10.00 -4.72
N GLU A 15 -5.09 10.82 -4.64
CA GLU A 15 -6.46 10.42 -4.99
C GLU A 15 -7.23 11.63 -5.54
N ASP A 16 -8.07 11.41 -6.55
CA ASP A 16 -8.93 12.46 -7.11
C ASP A 16 -9.89 12.99 -6.04
N PRO A 17 -9.85 14.32 -5.74
CA PRO A 17 -10.70 14.93 -4.73
C PRO A 17 -12.20 14.76 -4.96
N ILE A 18 -12.65 14.46 -6.17
CA ILE A 18 -14.05 14.15 -6.45
C ILE A 18 -14.55 12.94 -5.65
N ARG A 19 -13.64 12.02 -5.28
CA ARG A 19 -13.94 10.82 -4.50
C ARG A 19 -14.17 11.12 -3.01
N PHE A 20 -13.79 12.31 -2.53
CA PHE A 20 -13.99 12.72 -1.13
C PHE A 20 -15.44 13.16 -0.86
N LYS A 21 -16.18 13.49 -1.92
CA LYS A 21 -17.59 13.81 -1.81
C LYS A 21 -18.41 12.53 -1.65
N PRO A 22 -19.33 12.47 -0.67
CA PRO A 22 -20.29 11.38 -0.57
C PRO A 22 -21.10 11.24 -1.86
N MET A 23 -21.52 10.02 -2.15
CA MET A 23 -22.47 9.74 -3.23
C MET A 23 -23.87 10.17 -2.80
N GLU A 24 -24.82 10.25 -3.76
CA GLU A 24 -26.23 10.60 -3.50
C GLU A 24 -26.89 9.66 -2.48
N ASN A 25 -26.48 8.39 -2.47
CA ASN A 25 -26.95 7.39 -1.51
C ASN A 25 -26.21 7.44 -0.14
N GLY A 26 -25.37 8.43 0.10
CA GLY A 26 -24.56 8.59 1.32
C GLY A 26 -23.32 7.72 1.40
N GLU A 27 -23.05 6.83 0.43
CA GLU A 27 -21.87 5.99 0.41
C GLU A 27 -20.60 6.79 0.05
N SER A 28 -19.44 6.37 0.56
CA SER A 28 -18.16 7.01 0.28
C SER A 28 -17.34 6.21 -0.73
N LYS A 29 -16.82 6.91 -1.75
CA LYS A 29 -15.88 6.35 -2.75
C LYS A 29 -14.41 6.56 -2.36
N ARG A 30 -14.13 7.33 -1.33
CA ARG A 30 -12.75 7.62 -0.93
C ARG A 30 -12.04 6.36 -0.44
N SER A 31 -10.75 6.28 -0.70
CA SER A 31 -9.90 5.28 -0.05
C SER A 31 -9.71 5.67 1.42
N ALA A 32 -9.94 4.72 2.33
CA ALA A 32 -9.80 4.96 3.76
C ALA A 32 -8.34 5.20 4.16
N ILE A 33 -7.39 4.51 3.50
CA ILE A 33 -5.96 4.65 3.73
C ILE A 33 -5.35 5.60 2.69
N LYS A 34 -4.72 6.67 3.17
CA LYS A 34 -3.96 7.62 2.35
C LYS A 34 -2.47 7.37 2.55
N GLN A 35 -1.79 6.96 1.48
CA GLN A 35 -0.37 6.67 1.56
C GLN A 35 0.48 7.94 1.34
N VAL A 36 1.53 8.07 2.13
CA VAL A 36 2.56 9.12 2.05
C VAL A 36 3.89 8.41 1.80
N ALA A 37 4.32 8.39 0.54
CA ALA A 37 5.61 7.83 0.12
C ALA A 37 6.66 8.93 0.01
N SER A 38 7.92 8.57 -0.25
CA SER A 38 9.03 9.53 -0.35
C SER A 38 8.81 10.62 -1.41
N GLY A 39 8.21 10.28 -2.55
CA GLY A 39 7.88 11.26 -3.60
C GLY A 39 6.71 12.18 -3.27
N ARG A 40 5.90 11.84 -2.25
CA ARG A 40 4.75 12.63 -1.75
C ARG A 40 3.80 13.12 -2.83
N PHE A 41 3.63 12.35 -3.91
CA PHE A 41 2.78 12.71 -5.04
C PHE A 41 1.31 12.83 -4.61
N GLY A 42 0.71 13.99 -4.89
CA GLY A 42 -0.69 14.26 -4.57
C GLY A 42 -0.99 14.43 -3.07
N VAL A 43 0.01 14.54 -2.22
CA VAL A 43 -0.16 14.75 -0.78
C VAL A 43 -0.46 16.23 -0.51
N THR A 44 -1.71 16.51 -0.17
CA THR A 44 -2.19 17.84 0.23
C THR A 44 -2.92 17.76 1.56
N MET A 45 -3.15 18.88 2.23
CA MET A 45 -3.95 18.90 3.46
C MET A 45 -5.35 18.31 3.24
N TRP A 46 -5.98 18.59 2.10
CA TRP A 46 -7.29 18.02 1.78
C TRP A 46 -7.24 16.49 1.62
N TYR A 47 -6.17 15.96 1.00
CA TYR A 47 -5.93 14.53 0.93
C TYR A 47 -5.77 13.92 2.33
N LEU A 48 -4.95 14.51 3.19
CA LEU A 48 -4.67 14.01 4.55
C LEU A 48 -5.91 14.03 5.45
N THR A 49 -6.70 15.11 5.40
CA THR A 49 -7.89 15.26 6.25
C THR A 49 -9.06 14.35 5.83
N ASN A 50 -9.02 13.78 4.62
CA ASN A 50 -10.03 12.84 4.12
C ASN A 50 -9.62 11.36 4.30
N SER A 51 -8.84 11.05 5.33
CA SER A 51 -8.37 9.69 5.63
C SER A 51 -8.93 9.16 6.95
N ASP A 52 -9.06 7.85 7.05
CA ASP A 52 -9.24 7.12 8.31
C ASP A 52 -7.87 6.60 8.81
N GLU A 53 -6.92 6.45 7.88
CA GLU A 53 -5.55 6.03 8.15
C GLU A 53 -4.58 6.76 7.22
N LEU A 54 -3.49 7.27 7.79
CA LEU A 54 -2.36 7.82 7.06
C LEU A 54 -1.20 6.84 7.12
N GLN A 55 -0.72 6.39 5.96
CA GLN A 55 0.32 5.38 5.88
C GLN A 55 1.63 5.95 5.34
N ILE A 56 2.65 5.99 6.16
CA ILE A 56 4.03 6.32 5.75
C ILE A 56 4.60 5.08 5.08
N LYS A 57 4.92 5.18 3.80
CA LYS A 57 5.56 4.09 3.05
C LYS A 57 7.07 4.34 3.01
N ILE A 58 7.83 3.48 3.67
CA ILE A 58 9.31 3.55 3.63
C ILE A 58 9.84 2.88 2.38
N ALA A 59 9.37 1.67 2.06
CA ALA A 59 9.80 0.92 0.88
C ALA A 59 8.71 -0.07 0.42
N GLN A 60 8.99 -0.82 -0.65
CA GLN A 60 8.12 -1.88 -1.18
C GLN A 60 8.77 -3.24 -1.02
N GLY A 61 8.03 -4.25 -0.54
CA GLY A 61 8.54 -5.60 -0.36
C GLY A 61 9.08 -6.24 -1.63
N ALA A 62 8.46 -5.98 -2.78
CA ALA A 62 8.89 -6.53 -4.06
C ALA A 62 10.22 -5.95 -4.60
N LYS A 63 10.59 -4.75 -4.21
CA LYS A 63 11.81 -4.06 -4.65
C LYS A 63 12.31 -3.06 -3.61
N PRO A 64 12.80 -3.54 -2.48
CA PRO A 64 13.13 -2.69 -1.32
C PRO A 64 14.19 -1.63 -1.61
N GLY A 65 15.14 -1.91 -2.47
CA GLY A 65 16.23 -1.00 -2.81
C GLY A 65 15.95 -0.01 -3.96
N GLU A 66 14.89 -0.21 -4.75
CA GLU A 66 14.59 0.63 -5.93
C GLU A 66 13.49 1.67 -5.67
N GLY A 67 12.54 1.36 -4.79
CA GLY A 67 11.41 2.23 -4.49
C GLY A 67 10.31 2.23 -5.55
N GLY A 68 9.45 3.28 -5.50
CA GLY A 68 8.31 3.44 -6.40
C GLY A 68 8.69 4.11 -7.70
N GLU A 69 8.04 3.70 -8.79
CA GLU A 69 8.23 4.24 -10.13
C GLU A 69 6.90 4.26 -10.90
N LEU A 70 6.69 5.30 -11.70
CA LEU A 70 5.65 5.33 -12.72
C LEU A 70 6.25 5.85 -14.03
N PRO A 71 6.25 5.04 -15.12
CA PRO A 71 6.78 5.47 -16.41
C PRO A 71 6.03 6.68 -16.96
N GLY A 72 6.75 7.59 -17.64
CA GLY A 72 6.16 8.80 -18.23
C GLY A 72 5.00 8.50 -19.19
N THR A 73 5.03 7.38 -19.91
CA THR A 73 3.94 6.91 -20.77
C THR A 73 2.62 6.63 -20.06
N LYS A 74 2.64 6.49 -18.74
CA LYS A 74 1.44 6.33 -17.87
C LYS A 74 1.06 7.63 -17.15
N VAL A 75 1.84 8.70 -17.29
CA VAL A 75 1.58 10.01 -16.70
C VAL A 75 0.87 10.87 -17.73
N ASP A 76 -0.43 10.65 -17.92
CA ASP A 76 -1.30 11.50 -18.72
C ASP A 76 -1.69 12.78 -17.96
N ASP A 77 -2.45 13.68 -18.59
CA ASP A 77 -2.90 14.95 -17.97
C ASP A 77 -3.68 14.72 -16.66
N TYR A 78 -4.49 13.65 -16.61
CA TYR A 78 -5.29 13.30 -15.44
C TYR A 78 -4.41 12.82 -14.28
N ILE A 79 -3.48 11.91 -14.55
CA ILE A 79 -2.54 11.40 -13.54
C ILE A 79 -1.60 12.52 -13.06
N ALA A 80 -1.08 13.34 -13.99
CA ALA A 80 -0.23 14.48 -13.66
C ALA A 80 -0.93 15.48 -12.73
N LYS A 81 -2.20 15.78 -13.01
CA LYS A 81 -3.03 16.65 -12.17
C LYS A 81 -3.17 16.09 -10.74
N ILE A 82 -3.50 14.82 -10.59
CA ILE A 82 -3.68 14.18 -9.28
C ILE A 82 -2.38 14.12 -8.49
N ARG A 83 -1.27 13.87 -9.18
CA ARG A 83 0.06 13.72 -8.57
C ARG A 83 0.79 15.05 -8.38
N HIS A 84 0.22 16.15 -8.84
CA HIS A 84 0.87 17.46 -8.88
C HIS A 84 2.22 17.41 -9.61
N SER A 85 2.23 16.83 -10.82
CA SER A 85 3.40 16.58 -11.64
C SER A 85 3.18 17.04 -13.10
N THR A 86 4.18 16.81 -13.96
CA THR A 86 4.12 17.16 -15.38
C THR A 86 3.75 15.96 -16.23
N PRO A 87 2.80 16.08 -17.18
CA PRO A 87 2.46 15.02 -18.12
C PRO A 87 3.67 14.52 -18.92
N GLY A 88 3.75 13.22 -19.16
CA GLY A 88 4.81 12.59 -19.94
C GLY A 88 6.14 12.40 -19.19
N VAL A 89 6.30 12.97 -18.00
CA VAL A 89 7.51 12.84 -17.20
C VAL A 89 7.38 11.67 -16.23
N GLY A 90 8.38 10.77 -16.21
CA GLY A 90 8.43 9.64 -15.27
C GLY A 90 8.53 10.11 -13.82
N LEU A 91 7.83 9.42 -12.92
CA LEU A 91 7.80 9.74 -11.50
C LEU A 91 8.56 8.69 -10.72
N ILE A 92 9.48 9.12 -9.86
CA ILE A 92 10.30 8.26 -9.01
C ILE A 92 10.02 8.62 -7.56
N SER A 93 9.81 7.59 -6.75
CA SER A 93 9.64 7.68 -5.30
C SER A 93 10.68 6.77 -4.64
N PRO A 94 11.93 7.27 -4.43
CA PRO A 94 13.01 6.43 -3.93
C PRO A 94 12.80 5.99 -2.48
N PRO A 95 13.34 4.85 -2.06
CA PRO A 95 13.44 4.46 -0.66
C PRO A 95 14.77 4.93 -0.09
N PRO A 96 14.84 5.33 1.17
CA PRO A 96 13.76 5.83 2.02
C PRO A 96 13.35 7.29 1.67
N HIS A 97 12.55 7.92 2.53
CA HIS A 97 12.28 9.35 2.40
C HIS A 97 13.58 10.16 2.55
N HIS A 98 13.76 11.21 1.74
CA HIS A 98 14.96 12.04 1.76
C HIS A 98 15.16 12.85 3.05
N ASP A 99 14.13 13.00 3.85
CA ASP A 99 14.10 13.73 5.12
C ASP A 99 14.02 12.79 6.34
N ILE A 100 14.22 11.48 6.15
CA ILE A 100 14.21 10.49 7.22
C ILE A 100 15.55 9.76 7.24
N TYR A 101 16.35 10.02 8.26
CA TYR A 101 17.66 9.42 8.49
C TYR A 101 17.74 8.66 9.82
N SER A 102 16.74 8.84 10.69
CA SER A 102 16.70 8.24 12.03
C SER A 102 15.26 7.94 12.46
N ILE A 103 15.12 7.24 13.59
CA ILE A 103 13.81 7.00 14.23
C ILE A 103 13.17 8.31 14.70
N GLU A 104 13.95 9.29 15.06
CA GLU A 104 13.48 10.62 15.50
C GLU A 104 12.80 11.36 14.35
N ASP A 105 13.33 11.25 13.13
CA ASP A 105 12.72 11.84 11.92
C ASP A 105 11.38 11.17 11.59
N ILE A 106 11.29 9.83 11.75
CA ILE A 106 10.02 9.11 11.61
C ILE A 106 9.04 9.59 12.69
N ALA A 107 9.49 9.75 13.93
CA ALA A 107 8.65 10.25 15.03
C ALA A 107 8.11 11.65 14.73
N GLN A 108 8.93 12.52 14.16
CA GLN A 108 8.51 13.86 13.72
C GLN A 108 7.43 13.76 12.64
N LEU A 109 7.64 12.94 11.60
CA LEU A 109 6.64 12.78 10.53
C LEU A 109 5.32 12.17 11.05
N ILE A 110 5.38 11.20 11.95
CA ILE A 110 4.19 10.63 12.63
C ILE A 110 3.44 11.74 13.37
N HIS A 111 4.15 12.56 14.14
CA HIS A 111 3.57 13.68 14.87
C HIS A 111 2.92 14.71 13.93
N ASP A 112 3.58 15.07 12.85
CA ASP A 112 3.08 16.06 11.88
C ASP A 112 1.80 15.55 11.19
N LEU A 113 1.79 14.27 10.77
CA LEU A 113 0.60 13.64 10.17
C LEU A 113 -0.54 13.54 11.18
N LYS A 114 -0.25 13.24 12.46
CA LYS A 114 -1.26 13.23 13.52
C LYS A 114 -1.84 14.61 13.78
N ASN A 115 -1.06 15.67 13.65
CA ASN A 115 -1.55 17.04 13.74
C ASN A 115 -2.36 17.47 12.49
N ALA A 116 -1.99 16.96 11.32
CA ALA A 116 -2.77 17.19 10.09
C ALA A 116 -4.16 16.54 10.16
N ASN A 117 -4.25 15.35 10.75
CA ASN A 117 -5.53 14.65 10.97
C ASN A 117 -5.51 13.85 12.28
N ARG A 118 -6.01 14.44 13.34
CA ARG A 118 -6.01 13.86 14.69
C ARG A 118 -6.85 12.59 14.83
N SER A 119 -7.86 12.41 13.98
CA SER A 119 -8.73 11.24 14.00
C SER A 119 -8.15 10.04 13.24
N SER A 120 -7.20 10.28 12.34
CA SER A 120 -6.59 9.21 11.57
C SER A 120 -5.63 8.37 12.40
N ARG A 121 -5.67 7.06 12.17
CA ARG A 121 -4.62 6.12 12.60
C ARG A 121 -3.35 6.37 11.78
N ILE A 122 -2.19 6.40 12.41
CA ILE A 122 -0.92 6.54 11.71
C ILE A 122 -0.29 5.15 11.55
N SER A 123 -0.04 4.79 10.30
CA SER A 123 0.54 3.53 9.88
C SER A 123 1.95 3.75 9.30
N VAL A 124 2.86 2.83 9.58
CA VAL A 124 4.17 2.78 8.91
C VAL A 124 4.30 1.47 8.16
N LYS A 125 4.64 1.52 6.88
CA LYS A 125 4.88 0.34 6.05
C LYS A 125 6.38 0.12 5.92
N LEU A 126 6.82 -1.02 6.46
CA LEU A 126 8.16 -1.58 6.36
C LEU A 126 8.15 -2.77 5.41
N VAL A 127 9.33 -3.28 5.09
CA VAL A 127 9.49 -4.47 4.25
C VAL A 127 10.08 -5.62 5.05
N SER A 128 9.76 -6.85 4.62
CA SER A 128 10.33 -8.08 5.15
C SER A 128 11.80 -8.16 4.72
N GLU A 129 12.68 -7.79 5.62
CA GLU A 129 14.14 -7.81 5.50
C GLU A 129 14.73 -8.35 6.80
N ILE A 130 15.94 -8.87 6.76
CA ILE A 130 16.67 -9.29 7.97
C ILE A 130 16.88 -8.06 8.87
N GLY A 131 16.48 -8.15 10.13
CA GLY A 131 16.59 -7.04 11.09
C GLY A 131 15.37 -6.10 11.11
N VAL A 132 14.32 -6.39 10.35
CA VAL A 132 13.08 -5.58 10.34
C VAL A 132 12.45 -5.46 11.71
N GLY A 133 12.59 -6.48 12.57
CA GLY A 133 12.11 -6.43 13.95
C GLY A 133 12.72 -5.30 14.77
N THR A 134 14.01 -5.02 14.61
CA THR A 134 14.69 -3.91 15.27
C THR A 134 14.16 -2.56 14.78
N ILE A 135 13.99 -2.41 13.48
CA ILE A 135 13.40 -1.20 12.88
C ILE A 135 11.96 -1.01 13.38
N ALA A 136 11.18 -2.07 13.39
CA ALA A 136 9.81 -2.08 13.90
C ALA A 136 9.72 -1.63 15.36
N ALA A 137 10.62 -2.12 16.22
CA ALA A 137 10.67 -1.69 17.61
C ALA A 137 10.95 -0.19 17.74
N GLY A 138 11.83 0.36 16.92
CA GLY A 138 12.07 1.82 16.83
C GLY A 138 10.83 2.58 16.39
N VAL A 139 10.16 2.13 15.33
CA VAL A 139 8.94 2.76 14.80
C VAL A 139 7.79 2.72 15.83
N VAL A 140 7.64 1.63 16.56
CA VAL A 140 6.63 1.54 17.63
C VAL A 140 6.96 2.50 18.78
N LYS A 141 8.24 2.67 19.14
CA LYS A 141 8.66 3.70 20.11
C LYS A 141 8.40 5.12 19.60
N ALA A 142 8.42 5.35 18.30
CA ALA A 142 8.03 6.61 17.65
C ALA A 142 6.51 6.85 17.64
N LYS A 143 5.72 6.00 18.29
CA LYS A 143 4.26 6.12 18.52
C LYS A 143 3.41 5.95 17.25
N THR A 144 3.80 5.07 16.35
CA THR A 144 2.89 4.60 15.30
C THR A 144 1.74 3.79 15.91
N ASP A 145 0.54 3.91 15.34
CA ASP A 145 -0.64 3.14 15.77
C ASP A 145 -0.71 1.78 15.08
N HIS A 146 -0.11 1.68 13.89
CA HIS A 146 -0.23 0.52 13.02
C HIS A 146 1.07 0.29 12.23
N LEU A 147 1.42 -0.97 12.00
CA LEU A 147 2.64 -1.37 11.33
C LEU A 147 2.35 -2.43 10.25
N VAL A 148 2.76 -2.16 9.03
CA VAL A 148 2.66 -3.12 7.91
C VAL A 148 4.03 -3.70 7.62
N ILE A 149 4.12 -5.02 7.58
CA ILE A 149 5.30 -5.76 7.10
C ILE A 149 4.97 -6.34 5.73
N ALA A 150 5.59 -5.78 4.70
CA ALA A 150 5.36 -6.16 3.31
C ALA A 150 6.37 -7.21 2.83
N GLY A 151 5.88 -8.36 2.39
CA GLY A 151 6.71 -9.39 1.78
C GLY A 151 7.07 -9.06 0.32
N HIS A 152 8.02 -9.84 -0.25
CA HIS A 152 8.31 -9.83 -1.66
C HIS A 152 7.12 -10.34 -2.50
N ASP A 153 7.27 -10.39 -3.81
CA ASP A 153 6.24 -10.86 -4.75
C ASP A 153 4.94 -10.00 -4.73
N GLY A 154 5.04 -8.79 -4.18
CA GLY A 154 3.96 -7.82 -4.14
C GLY A 154 3.63 -7.25 -5.51
N GLY A 155 2.44 -6.61 -5.62
CA GLY A 155 2.00 -5.97 -6.84
C GLY A 155 2.77 -4.68 -7.12
N THR A 156 3.64 -4.70 -8.11
CA THR A 156 4.27 -3.49 -8.63
C THR A 156 3.92 -3.35 -10.11
N GLY A 157 2.72 -2.88 -10.40
CA GLY A 157 2.24 -2.71 -11.77
C GLY A 157 3.04 -1.73 -12.63
N ALA A 158 4.07 -1.08 -12.09
CA ALA A 158 4.88 -0.10 -12.81
C ALA A 158 6.35 -0.54 -12.98
N SER A 159 6.75 -1.72 -12.52
CA SER A 159 8.15 -2.16 -12.54
C SER A 159 8.39 -3.37 -13.44
N PRO A 160 9.58 -3.46 -14.07
CA PRO A 160 9.92 -4.62 -14.86
C PRO A 160 10.02 -5.90 -13.99
N LEU A 161 9.85 -7.05 -14.64
CA LEU A 161 9.82 -8.34 -13.95
C LEU A 161 11.15 -8.65 -13.26
N THR A 162 12.26 -8.21 -13.83
CA THR A 162 13.61 -8.38 -13.26
C THR A 162 13.74 -7.72 -11.90
N SER A 163 13.14 -6.55 -11.69
CA SER A 163 13.18 -5.83 -10.41
C SER A 163 12.39 -6.55 -9.31
N ILE A 164 11.31 -7.25 -9.65
CA ILE A 164 10.40 -7.85 -8.66
C ILE A 164 10.64 -9.34 -8.40
N LYS A 165 11.50 -10.00 -9.19
CA LYS A 165 11.70 -11.45 -9.10
C LYS A 165 12.77 -11.88 -8.09
N HIS A 166 13.74 -11.04 -7.83
CA HIS A 166 14.99 -11.47 -7.17
C HIS A 166 15.38 -10.61 -5.97
N ALA A 167 14.49 -9.74 -5.51
CA ALA A 167 14.70 -8.90 -4.33
C ALA A 167 13.60 -9.14 -3.30
N GLY A 168 13.88 -8.84 -2.04
CA GLY A 168 12.95 -8.96 -0.91
C GLY A 168 12.86 -10.37 -0.32
N LEU A 169 12.22 -10.46 0.83
CA LEU A 169 12.01 -11.71 1.59
C LEU A 169 10.51 -12.03 1.69
N PRO A 170 10.15 -13.31 1.93
CA PRO A 170 8.77 -13.69 2.18
C PRO A 170 8.22 -12.97 3.43
N TRP A 171 6.92 -12.67 3.41
CA TRP A 171 6.25 -11.97 4.50
C TRP A 171 6.29 -12.76 5.81
N GLU A 172 6.30 -14.08 5.74
CA GLU A 172 6.33 -15.00 6.87
C GLU A 172 7.54 -14.75 7.77
N LEU A 173 8.70 -14.53 7.17
CA LEU A 173 9.92 -14.23 7.93
C LEU A 173 9.84 -12.88 8.62
N GLY A 174 9.41 -11.84 7.88
CA GLY A 174 9.36 -10.49 8.41
C GLY A 174 8.33 -10.31 9.52
N ILE A 175 7.13 -10.90 9.37
CA ILE A 175 6.09 -10.78 10.40
C ILE A 175 6.47 -11.55 11.66
N ALA A 176 7.04 -12.76 11.52
CA ALA A 176 7.47 -13.57 12.66
C ALA A 176 8.59 -12.88 13.45
N GLU A 177 9.63 -12.37 12.76
CA GLU A 177 10.71 -11.61 13.40
C GLU A 177 10.18 -10.37 14.11
N THR A 178 9.31 -9.61 13.44
CA THR A 178 8.70 -8.40 14.00
C THR A 178 7.87 -8.71 15.24
N HIS A 179 6.98 -9.69 15.15
CA HIS A 179 6.14 -10.09 16.29
C HIS A 179 6.98 -10.49 17.48
N GLN A 180 7.97 -11.38 17.30
CA GLN A 180 8.84 -11.85 18.38
C GLN A 180 9.64 -10.70 19.00
N THR A 181 10.24 -9.83 18.17
CA THR A 181 11.01 -8.68 18.66
C THR A 181 10.15 -7.74 19.48
N LEU A 182 8.93 -7.46 19.04
CA LEU A 182 8.01 -6.59 19.78
C LEU A 182 7.55 -7.23 21.10
N VAL A 183 7.32 -8.54 21.13
CA VAL A 183 7.00 -9.28 22.38
C VAL A 183 8.17 -9.21 23.36
N MET A 184 9.38 -9.52 22.92
CA MET A 184 10.59 -9.48 23.76
C MET A 184 10.88 -8.10 24.35
N ASN A 185 10.44 -7.04 23.68
CA ASN A 185 10.66 -5.66 24.13
C ASN A 185 9.44 -5.03 24.81
N ASN A 186 8.37 -5.79 25.12
CA ASN A 186 7.12 -5.30 25.70
C ASN A 186 6.45 -4.18 24.86
N LEU A 187 6.57 -4.26 23.55
CA LEU A 187 6.04 -3.28 22.61
C LEU A 187 4.82 -3.81 21.83
N ARG A 188 4.60 -5.14 21.81
CA ARG A 188 3.60 -5.76 20.95
C ARG A 188 2.18 -5.24 21.14
N SER A 189 1.78 -4.95 22.38
CA SER A 189 0.46 -4.43 22.72
C SER A 189 0.23 -2.96 22.33
N ARG A 190 1.25 -2.28 21.84
CA ARG A 190 1.20 -0.85 21.50
C ARG A 190 0.85 -0.58 20.04
N VAL A 191 0.80 -1.61 19.21
CA VAL A 191 0.66 -1.47 17.76
C VAL A 191 -0.15 -2.62 17.19
N VAL A 192 -0.98 -2.33 16.19
CA VAL A 192 -1.65 -3.33 15.36
C VAL A 192 -0.69 -3.76 14.25
N LEU A 193 -0.49 -5.07 14.07
CA LEU A 193 0.37 -5.62 13.03
C LEU A 193 -0.44 -6.08 11.83
N GLN A 194 -0.04 -5.65 10.66
CA GLN A 194 -0.54 -6.12 9.36
C GLN A 194 0.58 -6.75 8.56
N THR A 195 0.26 -7.75 7.75
CA THR A 195 1.15 -8.22 6.69
C THR A 195 0.48 -8.18 5.33
N ASP A 196 1.28 -7.98 4.29
CA ASP A 196 0.91 -8.15 2.88
C ASP A 196 2.06 -8.83 2.10
N GLY A 197 1.81 -9.21 0.85
CA GLY A 197 2.80 -9.87 0.00
C GLY A 197 2.29 -11.22 -0.52
N GLN A 198 1.25 -11.20 -1.36
CA GLN A 198 0.66 -12.39 -1.99
C GLN A 198 -0.23 -13.26 -1.09
N LEU A 199 -0.87 -12.70 -0.08
CA LEU A 199 -1.97 -13.40 0.58
C LEU A 199 -3.09 -13.63 -0.45
N LYS A 200 -3.59 -14.86 -0.58
CA LYS A 200 -4.57 -15.25 -1.60
C LYS A 200 -5.70 -16.12 -1.06
N THR A 201 -5.47 -16.88 -0.02
CA THR A 201 -6.39 -17.87 0.52
C THR A 201 -6.61 -17.70 2.01
N GLY A 202 -7.68 -18.27 2.56
CA GLY A 202 -7.91 -18.31 4.00
C GLY A 202 -6.77 -19.01 4.76
N ARG A 203 -6.09 -19.98 4.12
CA ARG A 203 -4.90 -20.62 4.69
C ARG A 203 -3.77 -19.61 4.93
N ASP A 204 -3.52 -18.72 3.96
CA ASP A 204 -2.46 -17.69 4.10
C ASP A 204 -2.81 -16.76 5.26
N VAL A 205 -4.10 -16.38 5.39
CA VAL A 205 -4.60 -15.56 6.49
C VAL A 205 -4.41 -16.26 7.84
N ALA A 206 -4.78 -17.55 7.94
CA ALA A 206 -4.60 -18.33 9.17
C ALA A 206 -3.12 -18.43 9.56
N ILE A 207 -2.21 -18.67 8.61
CA ILE A 207 -0.77 -18.70 8.87
C ILE A 207 -0.29 -17.33 9.33
N ALA A 208 -0.71 -16.26 8.67
CA ALA A 208 -0.32 -14.89 9.04
C ALA A 208 -0.79 -14.53 10.46
N ALA A 209 -2.01 -14.92 10.84
CA ALA A 209 -2.54 -14.75 12.20
C ALA A 209 -1.70 -15.51 13.24
N ILE A 210 -1.34 -16.77 12.97
CA ILE A 210 -0.49 -17.58 13.84
C ILE A 210 0.89 -16.93 14.03
N LEU A 211 1.44 -16.31 12.98
CA LEU A 211 2.73 -15.62 13.02
C LEU A 211 2.64 -14.22 13.67
N GLY A 212 1.45 -13.75 14.03
CA GLY A 212 1.24 -12.55 14.82
C GLY A 212 0.58 -11.37 14.10
N ALA A 213 0.12 -11.53 12.86
CA ALA A 213 -0.66 -10.49 12.17
C ALA A 213 -2.09 -10.41 12.70
N GLU A 214 -2.63 -9.21 12.79
CA GLU A 214 -4.02 -8.90 13.17
C GLU A 214 -4.82 -8.35 12.01
N GLU A 215 -4.15 -7.74 11.02
CA GLU A 215 -4.75 -7.25 9.78
C GLU A 215 -4.02 -7.83 8.57
N PHE A 216 -4.73 -7.95 7.45
CA PHE A 216 -4.26 -8.66 6.26
C PHE A 216 -4.45 -7.82 5.01
N GLY A 217 -3.37 -7.65 4.23
CA GLY A 217 -3.38 -6.84 3.01
C GLY A 217 -3.43 -7.70 1.74
N PHE A 218 -4.36 -7.39 0.84
CA PHE A 218 -4.53 -8.07 -0.44
C PHE A 218 -4.36 -7.09 -1.59
N SER A 219 -3.61 -7.49 -2.62
CA SER A 219 -3.45 -6.71 -3.85
C SER A 219 -3.66 -7.56 -5.09
N THR A 220 -2.82 -8.57 -5.29
CA THR A 220 -2.83 -9.39 -6.50
C THR A 220 -4.11 -10.23 -6.62
N ALA A 221 -4.56 -10.84 -5.53
CA ALA A 221 -5.74 -11.70 -5.56
C ALA A 221 -7.02 -10.94 -5.96
N PRO A 222 -7.36 -9.76 -5.40
CA PRO A 222 -8.43 -8.93 -5.91
C PRO A 222 -8.27 -8.55 -7.40
N LEU A 223 -7.06 -8.29 -7.87
CA LEU A 223 -6.83 -8.02 -9.30
C LEU A 223 -7.11 -9.25 -10.17
N VAL A 224 -6.74 -10.45 -9.72
CA VAL A 224 -7.05 -11.71 -10.42
C VAL A 224 -8.55 -11.92 -10.51
N THR A 225 -9.30 -11.67 -9.45
CA THR A 225 -10.77 -11.77 -9.47
C THR A 225 -11.42 -10.77 -10.41
N LEU A 226 -10.76 -9.64 -10.69
CA LEU A 226 -11.17 -8.64 -11.67
C LEU A 226 -10.73 -8.98 -13.12
N GLY A 227 -10.07 -10.12 -13.33
CA GLY A 227 -9.65 -10.59 -14.64
C GLY A 227 -8.17 -10.36 -14.98
N CYS A 228 -7.31 -10.04 -14.00
CA CYS A 228 -5.87 -9.95 -14.23
C CYS A 228 -5.29 -11.34 -14.56
N ILE A 229 -4.61 -11.46 -15.68
CA ILE A 229 -3.98 -12.72 -16.14
C ILE A 229 -2.51 -12.86 -15.71
N MET A 230 -2.03 -12.02 -14.83
CA MET A 230 -0.67 -12.04 -14.27
C MET A 230 0.46 -11.97 -15.33
N MET A 231 0.20 -11.35 -16.48
CA MET A 231 1.16 -11.26 -17.59
C MET A 231 2.40 -10.41 -17.27
N ARG A 232 2.35 -9.58 -16.23
CA ARG A 232 3.48 -8.74 -15.75
C ARG A 232 4.05 -7.77 -16.80
N LYS A 233 3.19 -7.26 -17.70
CA LYS A 233 3.50 -6.21 -18.69
C LYS A 233 2.94 -4.84 -18.32
N CYS A 234 2.55 -4.68 -17.06
CA CYS A 234 1.90 -3.46 -16.55
C CYS A 234 2.77 -2.20 -16.71
N HIS A 235 4.10 -2.34 -16.58
CA HIS A 235 5.06 -1.25 -16.74
C HIS A 235 5.12 -0.67 -18.17
N LEU A 236 4.71 -1.45 -19.17
CA LEU A 236 4.73 -1.03 -20.57
C LEU A 236 3.48 -0.26 -21.01
N ASN A 237 2.50 -0.07 -20.13
CA ASN A 237 1.19 0.51 -20.47
C ASN A 237 0.36 -0.31 -21.48
N THR A 238 0.68 -1.58 -21.68
CA THR A 238 0.11 -2.49 -22.69
C THR A 238 -0.72 -3.63 -22.08
N CYS A 239 -1.36 -3.38 -20.92
CA CYS A 239 -2.15 -4.41 -20.25
C CYS A 239 -3.28 -4.94 -21.17
N PRO A 240 -3.26 -6.22 -21.58
CA PRO A 240 -4.20 -6.73 -22.57
C PRO A 240 -5.64 -6.86 -22.07
N VAL A 241 -5.83 -6.88 -20.74
CA VAL A 241 -7.15 -6.96 -20.09
C VAL A 241 -7.63 -5.61 -19.54
N GLY A 242 -6.92 -4.51 -19.80
CA GLY A 242 -7.37 -3.16 -19.48
C GLY A 242 -7.27 -2.73 -18.01
N ILE A 243 -6.75 -3.56 -17.11
CA ILE A 243 -6.70 -3.27 -15.65
C ILE A 243 -5.62 -2.26 -15.31
N ALA A 244 -4.40 -2.43 -15.83
CA ALA A 244 -3.22 -1.68 -15.44
C ALA A 244 -2.63 -0.85 -16.60
N THR A 245 -3.47 -0.13 -17.30
CA THR A 245 -3.08 0.72 -18.44
C THR A 245 -3.83 2.05 -18.40
N GLN A 246 -3.24 3.09 -18.97
CA GLN A 246 -3.88 4.38 -19.28
C GLN A 246 -4.32 4.49 -20.73
N ASP A 247 -3.98 3.51 -21.59
CA ASP A 247 -4.46 3.46 -22.96
C ASP A 247 -5.98 3.33 -23.00
N LYS A 248 -6.65 4.27 -23.69
CA LYS A 248 -8.12 4.36 -23.72
C LYS A 248 -8.78 3.16 -24.39
N GLU A 249 -8.15 2.59 -25.43
CA GLU A 249 -8.71 1.44 -26.14
C GLU A 249 -8.51 0.15 -25.35
N LEU A 250 -7.35 -0.03 -24.72
CA LEU A 250 -7.13 -1.18 -23.86
C LEU A 250 -8.03 -1.17 -22.63
N ARG A 251 -8.32 -0.01 -22.04
CA ARG A 251 -9.24 0.11 -20.90
C ARG A 251 -10.67 -0.35 -21.20
N LYS A 252 -11.12 -0.26 -22.44
CA LYS A 252 -12.45 -0.79 -22.85
C LYS A 252 -12.57 -2.31 -22.68
N LYS A 253 -11.45 -3.03 -22.59
CA LYS A 253 -11.41 -4.49 -22.39
C LYS A 253 -11.60 -4.92 -20.93
N PHE A 254 -11.68 -3.97 -20.01
CA PHE A 254 -11.90 -4.26 -18.60
C PHE A 254 -13.37 -4.64 -18.34
N HIS A 255 -13.60 -5.84 -17.80
CA HIS A 255 -14.92 -6.37 -17.50
C HIS A 255 -15.13 -6.73 -16.02
N GLY A 256 -14.17 -6.41 -15.15
CA GLY A 256 -14.28 -6.69 -13.72
C GLY A 256 -15.36 -5.87 -13.04
N SER A 257 -16.01 -6.46 -12.03
CA SER A 257 -17.01 -5.78 -11.22
C SER A 257 -16.62 -5.77 -9.72
N PRO A 258 -17.13 -4.80 -8.93
CA PRO A 258 -16.89 -4.78 -7.50
C PRO A 258 -17.35 -6.06 -6.78
N GLU A 259 -18.43 -6.69 -7.26
CA GLU A 259 -19.00 -7.92 -6.70
C GLU A 259 -18.00 -9.08 -6.73
N ASN A 260 -17.15 -9.15 -7.77
CA ASN A 260 -16.10 -10.17 -7.85
C ASN A 260 -15.16 -10.10 -6.65
N VAL A 261 -14.76 -8.89 -6.25
CA VAL A 261 -13.88 -8.68 -5.09
C VAL A 261 -14.62 -8.96 -3.78
N VAL A 262 -15.87 -8.53 -3.67
CA VAL A 262 -16.72 -8.80 -2.49
C VAL A 262 -16.85 -10.30 -2.25
N ASN A 263 -17.24 -11.05 -3.28
CA ASN A 263 -17.40 -12.51 -3.20
C ASN A 263 -16.09 -13.21 -2.85
N TYR A 264 -14.98 -12.76 -3.42
CA TYR A 264 -13.65 -13.27 -3.11
C TYR A 264 -13.31 -13.06 -1.61
N LEU A 265 -13.52 -11.87 -1.08
CA LEU A 265 -13.20 -11.58 0.32
C LEU A 265 -14.04 -12.42 1.29
N PHE A 266 -15.33 -12.59 1.05
CA PHE A 266 -16.18 -13.50 1.83
C PHE A 266 -15.78 -14.97 1.71
N MET A 267 -15.20 -15.38 0.58
CA MET A 267 -14.67 -16.74 0.43
C MET A 267 -13.39 -16.94 1.25
N VAL A 268 -12.55 -15.92 1.35
CA VAL A 268 -11.29 -15.97 2.13
C VAL A 268 -11.57 -15.95 3.64
N GLU A 269 -12.65 -15.31 4.07
CA GLU A 269 -13.07 -15.23 5.47
C GLU A 269 -13.54 -16.57 6.04
N LYS A 270 -14.14 -17.45 5.20
CA LYS A 270 -14.62 -18.79 5.55
C LYS A 270 -13.47 -19.78 5.72
#